data_37db3250a3ba64b577f0850919781bd7
#
_entry.id   37db3250a3ba64b577f0850919781bd7
#
_cell.length_a   1.000
_cell.length_b   1.000
_cell.length_c   1.000
_cell.angle_alpha   90.00
_cell.angle_beta   90.00
_cell.angle_gamma   90.00
#
_symmetry.space_group_name_H-M   'P 1'
#
loop_
_entity.id
_entity.type
_entity.pdbx_description
1 polymer ?
#
loop_
_entity_poly.entity_id
_entity_poly.type
_entity_poly.pdbx_seq_one_letter_code
_entity_poly.pdbx_strand_id
1 'polypeptide(L)'
;MTAVFRATLALALVLALSLTASCSFYLGEPRVPKTDLRATLGGAYEVPPTASEGSGYFEAVYRPSTKVLAYRLNLQKLSGPITMGYLQGPAAPGENGPQVVPINIPIYDYTIWDGATLTEEQAAQVLAGQWYVNVMTLQYPGGEIRGQILPLRK
;
A
#
# COMPACT_ATOMS: atom_id res chain seq x y z
N MET A 1 16.05 -73.30 -38.60
CA MET A 1 16.89 -72.27 -37.96
C MET A 1 16.52 -70.89 -38.50
N THR A 2 15.30 -70.39 -38.35
CA THR A 2 14.89 -69.05 -38.89
C THR A 2 13.71 -68.46 -38.13
N ALA A 3 13.68 -68.53 -36.81
CA ALA A 3 12.57 -67.97 -36.04
C ALA A 3 12.94 -67.13 -34.79
N VAL A 4 14.21 -66.86 -34.59
CA VAL A 4 14.67 -66.19 -33.33
C VAL A 4 15.11 -64.72 -33.56
N PHE A 5 15.15 -64.23 -34.80
CA PHE A 5 15.73 -62.90 -35.12
C PHE A 5 14.70 -61.77 -35.32
N ARG A 6 13.39 -62.01 -35.08
CA ARG A 6 12.35 -60.99 -35.25
C ARG A 6 11.74 -60.38 -33.99
N ALA A 7 12.14 -60.86 -32.82
CA ALA A 7 11.58 -60.41 -31.54
C ALA A 7 12.35 -59.31 -30.82
N THR A 8 13.57 -58.98 -31.23
CA THR A 8 14.45 -58.01 -30.55
C THR A 8 14.41 -56.59 -31.10
N LEU A 9 13.73 -56.38 -32.26
CA LEU A 9 13.68 -55.02 -32.85
C LEU A 9 12.43 -54.22 -32.47
N ALA A 10 11.45 -54.84 -31.85
CA ALA A 10 10.20 -54.18 -31.46
C ALA A 10 10.23 -53.54 -30.07
N LEU A 11 11.23 -53.89 -29.23
CA LEU A 11 11.31 -53.40 -27.84
C LEU A 11 12.17 -52.12 -27.68
N ALA A 12 12.92 -51.75 -28.70
CA ALA A 12 13.80 -50.55 -28.68
C ALA A 12 13.08 -49.25 -29.10
N LEU A 13 11.89 -49.35 -29.69
CA LEU A 13 11.17 -48.17 -30.24
C LEU A 13 10.12 -47.60 -29.27
N VAL A 14 9.86 -48.25 -28.15
CA VAL A 14 8.85 -47.78 -27.15
C VAL A 14 9.47 -46.97 -26.00
N LEU A 15 10.80 -47.05 -25.85
CA LEU A 15 11.47 -46.30 -24.77
C LEU A 15 11.94 -44.89 -25.14
N ALA A 16 11.78 -44.47 -26.40
CA ALA A 16 12.26 -43.17 -26.90
C ALA A 16 11.18 -42.06 -26.92
N LEU A 17 9.95 -42.36 -26.54
CA LEU A 17 8.82 -41.41 -26.64
C LEU A 17 8.37 -40.80 -25.30
N SER A 18 9.08 -41.03 -24.19
CA SER A 18 8.68 -40.52 -22.86
C SER A 18 9.53 -39.35 -22.33
N LEU A 19 10.34 -38.70 -23.17
CA LEU A 19 11.11 -37.52 -22.79
C LEU A 19 10.62 -36.24 -23.47
N THR A 20 9.34 -36.10 -23.77
CA THR A 20 8.83 -34.83 -24.25
C THR A 20 8.17 -34.05 -23.13
N ALA A 21 8.91 -33.06 -22.66
CA ALA A 21 8.43 -31.74 -22.28
C ALA A 21 7.51 -31.65 -21.04
N SER A 22 8.08 -31.73 -19.88
CA SER A 22 7.61 -30.86 -18.81
C SER A 22 8.28 -29.47 -18.94
N CYS A 23 8.06 -28.78 -20.05
CA CYS A 23 8.16 -27.32 -20.04
C CYS A 23 6.93 -26.81 -19.25
N SER A 24 7.01 -26.80 -17.93
CA SER A 24 6.14 -25.96 -17.12
C SER A 24 6.42 -24.52 -17.55
N PHE A 25 5.56 -24.00 -18.42
CA PHE A 25 5.47 -22.58 -18.65
C PHE A 25 5.05 -21.99 -17.30
N TYR A 26 6.01 -21.52 -16.53
CA TYR A 26 5.78 -20.60 -15.43
C TYR A 26 5.28 -19.29 -16.06
N LEU A 27 3.99 -19.24 -16.36
CA LEU A 27 3.32 -17.96 -16.56
C LEU A 27 3.39 -17.29 -15.19
N GLY A 28 4.31 -16.33 -15.06
CA GLY A 28 4.40 -15.54 -13.85
C GLY A 28 3.01 -14.99 -13.54
N GLU A 29 2.59 -15.09 -12.28
CA GLU A 29 1.30 -14.58 -11.83
C GLU A 29 1.07 -13.18 -12.41
N PRO A 30 -0.10 -12.87 -12.99
CA PRO A 30 -0.38 -11.56 -13.53
C PRO A 30 -0.21 -10.53 -12.40
N ARG A 31 0.77 -9.63 -12.54
CA ARG A 31 1.02 -8.58 -11.56
C ARG A 31 -0.21 -7.66 -11.53
N VAL A 32 -1.00 -7.78 -10.48
CA VAL A 32 -2.12 -6.86 -10.25
C VAL A 32 -1.56 -5.45 -10.12
N PRO A 33 -1.99 -4.49 -10.94
CA PRO A 33 -1.53 -3.11 -10.85
C PRO A 33 -1.74 -2.56 -9.44
N LYS A 34 -0.70 -1.96 -8.88
CA LYS A 34 -0.75 -1.28 -7.58
C LYS A 34 0.16 -0.07 -7.59
N THR A 35 -0.16 0.92 -6.76
CA THR A 35 0.70 2.08 -6.50
C THR A 35 1.02 2.12 -5.02
N ASP A 36 2.31 2.15 -4.71
CA ASP A 36 2.80 2.31 -3.35
C ASP A 36 2.92 3.81 -3.05
N LEU A 37 2.45 4.24 -1.85
CA LEU A 37 2.45 5.64 -1.42
C LEU A 37 3.06 5.74 -0.02
N ARG A 38 3.62 6.92 0.31
CA ARG A 38 4.22 7.21 1.60
C ARG A 38 3.94 8.64 2.06
N ALA A 39 3.97 8.83 3.39
CA ALA A 39 4.12 10.13 4.01
C ALA A 39 5.01 10.02 5.27
N THR A 40 5.82 11.02 5.50
CA THR A 40 6.48 11.25 6.80
C THR A 40 5.72 12.37 7.50
N LEU A 41 5.30 12.13 8.74
CA LEU A 41 4.53 13.08 9.53
C LEU A 41 5.40 13.75 10.57
N GLY A 42 5.15 15.04 10.79
CA GLY A 42 5.80 15.83 11.82
C GLY A 42 5.08 17.16 12.04
N GLY A 43 5.31 17.78 13.18
CA GLY A 43 4.71 19.08 13.54
C GLY A 43 5.12 20.21 12.61
N ALA A 44 6.33 20.15 12.05
CA ALA A 44 6.82 21.15 11.10
C ALA A 44 6.03 21.20 9.78
N TYR A 45 5.28 20.14 9.45
CA TYR A 45 4.46 20.07 8.24
C TYR A 45 3.02 20.51 8.45
N GLU A 46 2.62 20.81 9.69
CA GLU A 46 1.30 21.38 10.01
C GLU A 46 1.14 22.79 9.44
N VAL A 47 -0.12 23.23 9.31
CA VAL A 47 -0.44 24.58 8.83
C VAL A 47 -1.45 25.24 9.79
N PRO A 48 -0.99 26.15 10.67
CA PRO A 48 0.42 26.57 10.88
C PRO A 48 1.26 25.47 11.53
N PRO A 49 2.62 25.50 11.41
CA PRO A 49 3.51 24.54 12.04
C PRO A 49 3.35 24.48 13.55
N THR A 50 3.48 23.27 14.13
CA THR A 50 3.51 23.06 15.58
C THR A 50 4.92 22.81 16.08
N ALA A 51 5.15 23.03 17.37
CA ALA A 51 6.42 22.74 18.05
C ALA A 51 6.46 21.28 18.59
N SER A 52 5.55 20.41 18.16
CA SER A 52 5.52 19.03 18.61
C SER A 52 6.77 18.25 18.16
N GLU A 53 7.29 17.42 19.07
CA GLU A 53 8.29 16.40 18.74
C GLU A 53 7.67 15.11 18.19
N GLY A 54 6.35 15.08 18.09
CA GLY A 54 5.58 13.99 17.51
C GLY A 54 6.02 13.69 16.08
N SER A 55 6.03 12.43 15.73
CA SER A 55 6.37 11.97 14.39
C SER A 55 5.53 10.77 13.97
N GLY A 56 5.45 10.55 12.69
CA GLY A 56 4.74 9.41 12.15
C GLY A 56 5.24 8.99 10.78
N TYR A 57 4.88 7.78 10.42
CA TYR A 57 5.19 7.20 9.12
C TYR A 57 3.98 6.48 8.56
N PHE A 58 3.57 6.89 7.38
CA PHE A 58 2.42 6.35 6.66
C PHE A 58 2.91 5.62 5.41
N GLU A 59 2.45 4.38 5.25
CA GLU A 59 2.67 3.57 4.06
C GLU A 59 1.33 3.09 3.55
N ALA A 60 1.09 3.19 2.26
CA ALA A 60 -0.15 2.75 1.66
C ALA A 60 0.07 2.07 0.31
N VAL A 61 -0.90 1.23 -0.04
CA VAL A 61 -1.00 0.58 -1.34
C VAL A 61 -2.38 0.85 -1.90
N TYR A 62 -2.42 1.54 -3.03
CA TYR A 62 -3.65 1.70 -3.80
C TYR A 62 -3.76 0.61 -4.86
N ARG A 63 -4.91 -0.06 -4.94
CA ARG A 63 -5.23 -1.07 -5.96
C ARG A 63 -6.38 -0.58 -6.85
N PRO A 64 -6.12 -0.23 -8.12
CA PRO A 64 -7.16 0.27 -9.03
C PRO A 64 -8.29 -0.73 -9.27
N SER A 65 -8.00 -2.04 -9.29
CA SER A 65 -9.01 -3.09 -9.52
C SER A 65 -10.10 -3.15 -8.46
N THR A 66 -9.78 -2.80 -7.22
CA THR A 66 -10.71 -2.80 -6.09
C THR A 66 -11.04 -1.39 -5.60
N LYS A 67 -10.33 -0.37 -6.09
CA LYS A 67 -10.38 1.02 -5.63
C LYS A 67 -10.03 1.18 -4.13
N VAL A 68 -9.35 0.21 -3.55
CA VAL A 68 -8.98 0.22 -2.13
C VAL A 68 -7.61 0.84 -1.94
N LEU A 69 -7.54 1.80 -1.03
CA LEU A 69 -6.32 2.31 -0.41
C LEU A 69 -6.17 1.61 0.94
N ALA A 70 -5.30 0.62 1.02
CA ALA A 70 -4.95 -0.04 2.27
C ALA A 70 -3.68 0.62 2.84
N TYR A 71 -3.65 0.91 4.14
CA TYR A 71 -2.52 1.63 4.73
C TYR A 71 -2.15 1.16 6.13
N ARG A 72 -0.91 1.49 6.48
CA ARG A 72 -0.34 1.40 7.83
C ARG A 72 0.14 2.79 8.25
N LEU A 73 -0.22 3.20 9.46
CA LEU A 73 0.23 4.44 10.09
C LEU A 73 0.92 4.10 11.42
N ASN A 74 2.17 4.49 11.56
CA ASN A 74 2.93 4.37 12.81
C ASN A 74 3.13 5.76 13.40
N LEU A 75 2.87 5.91 14.69
CA LEU A 75 2.94 7.18 15.41
C LEU A 75 3.90 7.07 16.59
N GLN A 76 4.62 8.13 16.89
CA GLN A 76 5.60 8.17 17.97
C GLN A 76 5.66 9.56 18.60
N LYS A 77 5.99 9.61 19.90
CA LYS A 77 6.27 10.83 20.67
C LYS A 77 5.19 11.91 20.56
N LEU A 78 3.93 11.52 20.47
CA LEU A 78 2.83 12.47 20.53
C LEU A 78 2.74 13.10 21.92
N SER A 79 2.29 14.35 21.97
CA SER A 79 2.21 15.13 23.21
C SER A 79 1.10 14.69 24.16
N GLY A 80 0.18 13.85 23.69
CA GLY A 80 -0.96 13.39 24.50
C GLY A 80 -1.83 12.38 23.77
N PRO A 81 -2.97 12.02 24.36
CA PRO A 81 -3.93 11.13 23.76
C PRO A 81 -4.40 11.63 22.38
N ILE A 82 -4.43 10.74 21.41
CA ILE A 82 -4.97 11.02 20.08
C ILE A 82 -6.47 11.17 20.20
N THR A 83 -7.01 12.24 19.63
CA THR A 83 -8.45 12.51 19.60
C THR A 83 -9.06 12.10 18.26
N MET A 84 -8.38 12.41 17.16
CA MET A 84 -8.82 12.11 15.79
C MET A 84 -7.63 11.96 14.85
N GLY A 85 -7.88 11.30 13.74
CA GLY A 85 -6.98 11.26 12.59
C GLY A 85 -7.78 11.21 11.31
N TYR A 86 -7.27 11.85 10.26
CA TYR A 86 -7.93 11.89 8.95
C TYR A 86 -6.93 11.80 7.81
N LEU A 87 -7.37 11.20 6.71
CA LEU A 87 -6.83 11.52 5.41
C LEU A 87 -7.62 12.74 4.91
N GLN A 88 -6.91 13.79 4.56
CA GLN A 88 -7.48 15.10 4.16
C GLN A 88 -7.00 15.49 2.76
N GLY A 89 -7.81 16.23 2.04
CA GLY A 89 -7.52 16.71 0.70
C GLY A 89 -8.79 16.97 -0.13
N PRO A 90 -8.66 17.50 -1.36
CA PRO A 90 -7.40 17.88 -2.00
C PRO A 90 -6.78 19.15 -1.41
N ALA A 91 -5.47 19.16 -1.26
CA ALA A 91 -4.68 20.34 -0.88
C ALA A 91 -3.22 20.15 -1.32
N ALA A 92 -2.57 21.24 -1.72
CA ALA A 92 -1.14 21.25 -1.96
C ALA A 92 -0.34 21.19 -0.63
N PRO A 93 0.95 20.82 -0.65
CA PRO A 93 1.81 20.98 0.51
C PRO A 93 1.78 22.40 1.04
N GLY A 94 1.54 22.57 2.36
CA GLY A 94 1.40 23.87 3.00
C GLY A 94 0.01 24.50 2.95
N GLU A 95 -0.99 23.78 2.44
CA GLU A 95 -2.39 24.20 2.41
C GLU A 95 -3.28 23.23 3.19
N ASN A 96 -4.34 23.74 3.82
CA ASN A 96 -5.34 22.92 4.49
C ASN A 96 -6.46 22.53 3.51
N GLY A 97 -6.85 21.25 3.57
CA GLY A 97 -7.96 20.70 2.80
C GLY A 97 -9.02 20.06 3.70
N PRO A 98 -10.18 19.68 3.12
CA PRO A 98 -11.25 19.05 3.84
C PRO A 98 -10.87 17.66 4.38
N GLN A 99 -11.53 17.24 5.46
CA GLN A 99 -11.48 15.88 5.97
C GLN A 99 -12.25 14.96 5.01
N VAL A 100 -11.62 13.86 4.57
CA VAL A 100 -12.21 12.94 3.59
C VAL A 100 -12.43 11.55 4.17
N VAL A 101 -11.40 10.97 4.78
CA VAL A 101 -11.46 9.62 5.35
C VAL A 101 -11.05 9.68 6.82
N PRO A 102 -11.93 9.34 7.76
CA PRO A 102 -11.54 9.18 9.16
C PRO A 102 -10.62 7.96 9.29
N ILE A 103 -9.58 8.09 10.11
CA ILE A 103 -8.68 6.99 10.47
C ILE A 103 -9.21 6.38 11.77
N ASN A 104 -9.49 5.08 11.77
CA ASN A 104 -9.91 4.36 12.97
C ASN A 104 -8.69 4.10 13.87
N ILE A 105 -8.52 4.94 14.90
CA ILE A 105 -7.36 4.89 15.80
C ILE A 105 -7.73 4.09 17.05
N PRO A 106 -7.09 2.92 17.30
CA PRO A 106 -7.27 2.16 18.53
C PRO A 106 -6.73 2.93 19.75
N ILE A 107 -7.39 2.80 20.89
CA ILE A 107 -7.08 3.58 22.12
C ILE A 107 -5.67 3.33 22.66
N TYR A 108 -5.06 2.16 22.37
CA TYR A 108 -3.78 1.73 22.95
C TYR A 108 -2.73 1.33 21.91
N ASP A 109 -2.99 1.53 20.61
CA ASP A 109 -2.04 1.15 19.56
C ASP A 109 -1.65 2.35 18.72
N TYR A 110 -0.33 2.57 18.63
CA TYR A 110 0.24 3.61 17.77
C TYR A 110 0.63 3.07 16.37
N THR A 111 0.30 1.81 16.11
CA THR A 111 0.41 1.18 14.79
C THR A 111 -0.98 0.83 14.28
N ILE A 112 -1.47 1.62 13.36
CA ILE A 112 -2.82 1.51 12.82
C ILE A 112 -2.77 0.82 11.45
N TRP A 113 -3.58 -0.21 11.28
CA TRP A 113 -3.84 -0.85 10.00
C TRP A 113 -5.28 -0.59 9.63
N ASP A 114 -5.48 0.07 8.49
CA ASP A 114 -6.83 0.45 8.05
C ASP A 114 -6.87 0.60 6.53
N GLY A 115 -8.03 0.95 5.97
CA GLY A 115 -8.18 1.16 4.55
C GLY A 115 -9.51 1.81 4.19
N ALA A 116 -9.55 2.40 3.00
CA ALA A 116 -10.73 3.05 2.46
C ALA A 116 -10.94 2.68 0.99
N THR A 117 -12.20 2.51 0.61
CA THR A 117 -12.58 2.45 -0.81
C THR A 117 -12.74 3.87 -1.32
N LEU A 118 -11.98 4.22 -2.34
CA LEU A 118 -11.96 5.57 -2.92
C LEU A 118 -12.88 5.66 -4.14
N THR A 119 -13.46 6.84 -4.37
CA THR A 119 -14.03 7.17 -5.68
C THR A 119 -12.91 7.34 -6.71
N GLU A 120 -13.25 7.41 -7.99
CA GLU A 120 -12.24 7.65 -9.04
C GLU A 120 -11.59 9.03 -8.91
N GLU A 121 -12.36 10.04 -8.51
CA GLU A 121 -11.85 11.38 -8.25
C GLU A 121 -10.88 11.39 -7.06
N GLN A 122 -11.26 10.76 -5.94
CA GLN A 122 -10.42 10.63 -4.75
C GLN A 122 -9.11 9.87 -5.05
N ALA A 123 -9.20 8.79 -5.85
CA ALA A 123 -8.03 8.06 -6.30
C ALA A 123 -7.10 8.93 -7.16
N ALA A 124 -7.65 9.72 -8.09
CA ALA A 124 -6.86 10.64 -8.89
C ALA A 124 -6.15 11.69 -8.02
N GLN A 125 -6.84 12.26 -7.03
CA GLN A 125 -6.29 13.25 -6.11
C GLN A 125 -5.15 12.67 -5.25
N VAL A 126 -5.35 11.48 -4.64
CA VAL A 126 -4.30 10.86 -3.81
C VAL A 126 -3.08 10.46 -4.64
N LEU A 127 -3.28 9.95 -5.86
CA LEU A 127 -2.21 9.61 -6.77
C LEU A 127 -1.46 10.84 -7.33
N ALA A 128 -2.13 11.99 -7.37
CA ALA A 128 -1.51 13.27 -7.70
C ALA A 128 -0.76 13.91 -6.52
N GLY A 129 -0.75 13.27 -5.33
CA GLY A 129 -0.08 13.80 -4.14
C GLY A 129 -0.83 14.96 -3.49
N GLN A 130 -2.14 15.07 -3.70
CA GLN A 130 -2.98 16.15 -3.17
C GLN A 130 -3.63 15.80 -1.82
N TRP A 131 -3.33 14.65 -1.25
CA TRP A 131 -3.85 14.25 0.05
C TRP A 131 -2.73 14.21 1.10
N TYR A 132 -3.11 14.38 2.36
CA TYR A 132 -2.22 14.30 3.50
C TYR A 132 -2.88 13.57 4.68
N VAL A 133 -2.04 13.02 5.55
CA VAL A 133 -2.46 12.51 6.87
C VAL A 133 -2.38 13.64 7.86
N ASN A 134 -3.39 13.80 8.72
CA ASN A 134 -3.38 14.71 9.86
C ASN A 134 -3.82 13.95 11.12
N VAL A 135 -3.04 14.07 12.19
CA VAL A 135 -3.30 13.44 13.49
C VAL A 135 -3.45 14.52 14.56
N MET A 136 -4.55 14.48 15.24
CA MET A 136 -4.95 15.45 16.27
C MET A 136 -4.83 14.83 17.66
N THR A 137 -4.42 15.63 18.64
CA THR A 137 -4.35 15.25 20.05
C THR A 137 -5.10 16.25 20.91
N LEU A 138 -5.23 15.94 22.19
CA LEU A 138 -5.82 16.89 23.14
C LEU A 138 -5.07 18.22 23.21
N GLN A 139 -3.74 18.18 23.05
CA GLN A 139 -2.90 19.37 23.08
C GLN A 139 -2.95 20.17 21.77
N TYR A 140 -3.17 19.47 20.65
CA TYR A 140 -3.23 20.05 19.31
C TYR A 140 -4.53 19.63 18.61
N PRO A 141 -5.67 20.22 18.94
CA PRO A 141 -6.97 19.82 18.40
C PRO A 141 -7.14 20.15 16.89
N GLY A 142 -6.31 21.04 16.35
CA GLY A 142 -6.28 21.36 14.91
C GLY A 142 -5.36 20.45 14.08
N GLY A 143 -4.48 19.71 14.75
CA GLY A 143 -3.45 18.84 14.18
C GLY A 143 -2.15 18.95 14.95
N GLU A 144 -1.58 17.82 15.35
CA GLU A 144 -0.29 17.77 16.00
C GLU A 144 0.81 17.47 14.99
N ILE A 145 0.58 16.48 14.14
CA ILE A 145 1.51 16.07 13.10
C ILE A 145 0.79 15.80 11.78
N ARG A 146 1.39 16.22 10.71
CA ARG A 146 0.90 16.11 9.35
C ARG A 146 1.97 15.56 8.41
N GLY A 147 1.55 14.88 7.32
CA GLY A 147 2.45 14.44 6.26
C GLY A 147 1.74 14.32 4.93
N GLN A 148 2.30 14.90 3.87
CA GLN A 148 1.77 14.79 2.50
C GLN A 148 1.97 13.38 1.96
N ILE A 149 0.90 12.79 1.42
CA ILE A 149 0.92 11.44 0.84
C ILE A 149 1.43 11.55 -0.60
N LEU A 150 2.54 10.90 -0.88
CA LEU A 150 3.18 10.94 -2.19
C LEU A 150 3.34 9.52 -2.77
N PRO A 151 3.07 9.31 -4.07
CA PRO A 151 3.36 8.04 -4.71
C PRO A 151 4.87 7.82 -4.81
N LEU A 152 5.29 6.58 -4.56
CA LEU A 152 6.66 6.17 -4.78
C LEU A 152 6.91 6.05 -6.28
N ARG A 153 7.82 6.89 -6.80
CA ARG A 153 8.31 6.73 -8.16
C ARG A 153 9.20 5.48 -8.21
N LYS A 154 8.90 4.60 -9.15
CA LYS A 154 9.76 3.46 -9.50
C LYS A 154 10.93 3.94 -10.33
#